data_b35caa4950da56e40c6eef4adb0e7d78
#
_entry.id   b35caa4950da56e40c6eef4adb0e7d78
#
_cell.length_a   1.000
_cell.length_b   1.000
_cell.length_c   1.000
_cell.angle_alpha   90.00
_cell.angle_beta   90.00
_cell.angle_gamma   90.00
#
_symmetry.space_group_name_H-M   'P 1'
#
loop_
_entity.id
_entity.type
_entity.pdbx_description
1 polymer ?
#
loop_
_entity_poly.entity_id
_entity_poly.type
_entity_poly.pdbx_seq_one_letter_code
_entity_poly.pdbx_strand_id
1 'polypeptide(L)'
;MSALRVFAARSFCGLMLCLPAVPQQPAPPAPQSGQPPVQFKGSATEVIVPVTVTDDKGRFVSNLTRNDFRVLDEGRPQNIEFFTHAEKQPIVAGFLVDLSNNSRIHWKTYQDAILELVWNLLPGDKRYTGYLISYGNTADIVVNTTWDSEKLADKVRKMKPGGGSALYDAIYLACTRRELVKGEPYEPRRVIVIVGDGHDNASTHNLEEVLELAQRNLVTIYAISTMAFGFSNESQDVLERLTHKTGGHVEYPLNSLYKDVSGYLSNPSDDGNYALTVGTGGYAAQISNGIIKAVGGIGGEITTQYILRYRPDYDPETRPKTYRKITVDIPSLSNVKISAREGYFPNEVPAQGLRP
;
A
#
# COMPACT_ATOMS: atom_id res chain seq x y z
N MET A 1 38.58 -73.25 -5.76
CA MET A 1 39.75 -73.59 -6.56
C MET A 1 40.57 -72.30 -6.69
N SER A 2 41.59 -72.13 -5.87
CA SER A 2 43.00 -72.24 -6.16
C SER A 2 43.43 -71.37 -7.33
N ALA A 3 44.37 -70.51 -7.27
CA ALA A 3 45.71 -70.41 -6.68
C ALA A 3 46.20 -68.94 -6.77
N LEU A 4 46.86 -68.38 -5.86
CA LEU A 4 48.20 -68.49 -5.30
C LEU A 4 49.34 -67.87 -6.17
N ARG A 5 50.06 -66.88 -5.57
CA ARG A 5 51.48 -66.51 -5.69
C ARG A 5 51.83 -65.54 -6.84
N VAL A 6 52.78 -64.58 -6.75
CA VAL A 6 54.14 -64.62 -6.09
C VAL A 6 54.69 -63.20 -5.97
N PHE A 7 55.49 -62.98 -4.95
CA PHE A 7 56.39 -61.87 -4.66
C PHE A 7 57.38 -61.52 -5.81
N ALA A 8 57.69 -60.24 -5.95
CA ALA A 8 59.07 -59.84 -6.35
C ALA A 8 59.41 -58.47 -5.77
N ALA A 9 60.29 -58.47 -4.80
CA ALA A 9 61.00 -57.29 -4.32
C ALA A 9 62.06 -56.90 -5.37
N ARG A 10 62.14 -55.61 -5.69
CA ARG A 10 63.31 -55.01 -6.30
C ARG A 10 63.64 -53.69 -5.62
N SER A 11 64.76 -53.79 -4.88
CA SER A 11 65.57 -52.69 -4.42
C SER A 11 66.00 -51.81 -5.62
N PHE A 12 65.81 -50.49 -5.52
CA PHE A 12 66.57 -49.59 -6.38
C PHE A 12 67.06 -48.38 -5.58
N CYS A 13 68.33 -48.21 -5.75
CA CYS A 13 69.26 -47.29 -5.13
C CYS A 13 68.93 -45.83 -5.34
N GLY A 14 69.31 -44.99 -4.39
CA GLY A 14 69.09 -43.58 -4.31
C GLY A 14 69.60 -42.73 -5.46
N LEU A 15 68.90 -41.68 -5.71
CA LEU A 15 69.44 -40.51 -6.39
C LEU A 15 68.96 -39.28 -5.58
N MET A 16 69.89 -38.69 -4.84
CA MET A 16 69.72 -37.47 -4.08
C MET A 16 69.74 -36.27 -5.04
N LEU A 17 68.60 -35.76 -5.42
CA LEU A 17 68.50 -34.53 -6.16
C LEU A 17 68.40 -33.36 -5.17
N CYS A 18 69.47 -32.56 -5.10
CA CYS A 18 69.46 -31.25 -4.46
C CYS A 18 68.50 -30.31 -5.23
N LEU A 19 67.39 -29.97 -4.64
CA LEU A 19 66.52 -28.86 -5.10
C LEU A 19 67.05 -27.54 -4.53
N PRO A 20 67.11 -26.45 -5.30
CA PRO A 20 67.51 -25.15 -4.79
C PRO A 20 66.45 -24.62 -3.87
N ALA A 21 66.90 -24.05 -2.74
CA ALA A 21 66.02 -23.35 -1.75
C ALA A 21 65.36 -22.13 -2.40
N VAL A 22 64.03 -22.15 -2.49
CA VAL A 22 63.22 -20.98 -2.85
C VAL A 22 63.13 -20.07 -1.62
N PRO A 23 63.45 -18.77 -1.74
CA PRO A 23 63.30 -17.88 -0.62
C PRO A 23 61.83 -17.79 -0.24
N GLN A 24 61.52 -18.14 1.01
CA GLN A 24 60.18 -17.93 1.59
C GLN A 24 59.91 -16.43 1.70
N GLN A 25 58.89 -15.98 0.99
CA GLN A 25 58.29 -14.65 1.24
C GLN A 25 57.77 -14.60 2.69
N PRO A 26 57.98 -13.47 3.40
CA PRO A 26 57.40 -13.31 4.73
C PRO A 26 55.90 -13.38 4.67
N ALA A 27 55.28 -14.14 5.57
CA ALA A 27 53.84 -14.26 5.70
C ALA A 27 53.21 -12.88 5.91
N PRO A 28 52.05 -12.58 5.32
CA PRO A 28 51.35 -11.35 5.57
C PRO A 28 51.02 -11.24 7.07
N PRO A 29 51.11 -10.04 7.66
CA PRO A 29 50.83 -9.85 9.08
C PRO A 29 49.39 -10.34 9.40
N ALA A 30 49.24 -11.08 10.48
CA ALA A 30 47.95 -11.53 10.99
C ALA A 30 47.01 -10.32 11.17
N PRO A 31 45.73 -10.44 10.84
CA PRO A 31 44.77 -9.33 11.07
C PRO A 31 44.79 -8.99 12.56
N GLN A 32 45.04 -7.72 12.86
CA GLN A 32 44.98 -7.20 14.22
C GLN A 32 43.55 -7.34 14.73
N SER A 33 43.30 -8.30 15.58
CA SER A 33 42.11 -8.45 16.39
C SER A 33 42.08 -7.33 17.43
N GLY A 34 41.41 -6.21 17.10
CA GLY A 34 41.38 -5.08 18.00
C GLY A 34 40.45 -3.93 17.60
N GLN A 35 39.73 -4.04 16.49
CA GLN A 35 38.60 -3.13 16.25
C GLN A 35 37.34 -3.76 16.86
N PRO A 36 36.65 -3.07 17.77
CA PRO A 36 35.35 -3.55 18.21
C PRO A 36 34.47 -3.72 16.98
N PRO A 37 33.63 -4.77 16.92
CA PRO A 37 32.72 -4.93 15.80
C PRO A 37 31.94 -3.63 15.66
N VAL A 38 31.94 -3.08 14.45
CA VAL A 38 31.07 -1.94 14.11
C VAL A 38 29.65 -2.47 14.32
N GLN A 39 29.10 -2.20 15.50
CA GLN A 39 27.69 -2.41 15.74
C GLN A 39 26.99 -1.44 14.81
N PHE A 40 26.46 -1.95 13.70
CA PHE A 40 25.41 -1.29 12.96
C PHE A 40 24.23 -1.18 13.95
N LYS A 41 24.17 -0.08 14.67
CA LYS A 41 22.98 0.29 15.43
C LYS A 41 21.84 0.26 14.43
N GLY A 42 20.84 -0.60 14.71
CA GLY A 42 19.77 -0.92 13.81
C GLY A 42 19.23 0.31 13.09
N SER A 43 19.00 0.17 11.77
CA SER A 43 18.50 1.25 10.93
C SER A 43 17.26 1.86 11.57
N ALA A 44 17.32 3.14 11.89
CA ALA A 44 16.15 3.88 12.32
C ALA A 44 15.09 3.72 11.22
N THR A 45 13.91 3.25 11.59
CA THR A 45 12.81 3.05 10.65
C THR A 45 12.42 4.40 10.08
N GLU A 46 12.60 4.60 8.78
CA GLU A 46 12.12 5.80 8.11
C GLU A 46 10.59 5.81 8.13
N VAL A 47 10.02 6.98 8.37
CA VAL A 47 8.59 7.21 8.28
C VAL A 47 8.29 7.90 6.96
N ILE A 48 7.46 7.26 6.14
CA ILE A 48 6.98 7.82 4.88
C ILE A 48 5.65 8.53 5.14
N VAL A 49 5.59 9.78 4.72
CA VAL A 49 4.39 10.62 4.82
C VAL A 49 4.02 11.12 3.43
N PRO A 50 3.11 10.43 2.73
CA PRO A 50 2.48 10.98 1.53
C PRO A 50 1.62 12.16 1.93
N VAL A 51 1.73 13.25 1.19
CA VAL A 51 1.02 14.50 1.45
C VAL A 51 0.36 15.01 0.19
N THR A 52 -0.95 15.18 0.23
CA THR A 52 -1.73 15.85 -0.80
C THR A 52 -2.01 17.28 -0.36
N VAL A 53 -1.76 18.23 -1.24
CA VAL A 53 -2.08 19.65 -1.01
C VAL A 53 -3.01 20.13 -2.09
N THR A 54 -4.18 20.62 -1.71
CA THR A 54 -5.16 21.19 -2.64
C THR A 54 -5.51 22.63 -2.26
N ASP A 55 -5.83 23.42 -3.28
CA ASP A 55 -6.36 24.77 -3.07
C ASP A 55 -7.85 24.74 -2.65
N ASP A 56 -8.44 25.92 -2.46
CA ASP A 56 -9.85 26.12 -2.13
C ASP A 56 -10.84 25.59 -3.19
N LYS A 57 -10.35 25.37 -4.42
CA LYS A 57 -11.12 24.78 -5.54
C LYS A 57 -10.88 23.27 -5.70
N GLY A 58 -10.12 22.65 -4.78
CA GLY A 58 -9.79 21.23 -4.83
C GLY A 58 -8.73 20.87 -5.89
N ARG A 59 -8.00 21.84 -6.46
CA ARG A 59 -6.92 21.57 -7.43
C ARG A 59 -5.62 21.31 -6.70
N PHE A 60 -4.85 20.34 -7.18
CA PHE A 60 -3.54 20.01 -6.62
C PHE A 60 -2.56 21.20 -6.73
N VAL A 61 -1.92 21.53 -5.63
CA VAL A 61 -0.81 22.48 -5.56
C VAL A 61 0.48 21.71 -5.75
N SER A 62 1.11 21.80 -6.92
CA SER A 62 2.22 20.93 -7.35
C SER A 62 3.60 21.62 -7.35
N ASN A 63 3.69 22.88 -6.97
CA ASN A 63 4.91 23.70 -7.04
C ASN A 63 5.62 23.93 -5.70
N LEU A 64 5.27 23.13 -4.67
CA LEU A 64 5.88 23.22 -3.36
C LEU A 64 7.24 22.54 -3.32
N THR A 65 8.10 23.05 -2.47
CA THR A 65 9.44 22.53 -2.20
C THR A 65 9.53 21.94 -0.80
N ARG A 66 10.60 21.20 -0.50
CA ARG A 66 10.86 20.66 0.84
C ARG A 66 10.75 21.71 1.96
N ASN A 67 11.20 22.94 1.70
CA ASN A 67 11.26 24.01 2.70
C ASN A 67 9.88 24.60 3.04
N ASP A 68 8.87 24.32 2.21
CA ASP A 68 7.50 24.75 2.47
C ASP A 68 6.81 23.91 3.53
N PHE A 69 7.30 22.67 3.74
CA PHE A 69 6.69 21.70 4.65
C PHE A 69 7.33 21.72 6.04
N ARG A 70 6.47 21.58 7.05
CA ARG A 70 6.85 21.29 8.43
C ARG A 70 6.16 20.01 8.89
N VAL A 71 6.96 19.02 9.30
CA VAL A 71 6.48 17.75 9.85
C VAL A 71 6.71 17.76 11.36
N LEU A 72 5.68 17.45 12.12
CA LEU A 72 5.74 17.28 13.57
C LEU A 72 5.41 15.82 13.90
N ASP A 73 6.26 15.19 14.73
CA ASP A 73 6.03 13.86 15.30
C ASP A 73 5.88 14.02 16.82
N GLU A 74 4.71 13.69 17.36
CA GLU A 74 4.35 13.99 18.76
C GLU A 74 4.57 15.46 19.13
N GLY A 75 4.27 16.36 18.20
CA GLY A 75 4.45 17.81 18.36
C GLY A 75 5.90 18.30 18.22
N ARG A 76 6.88 17.42 18.01
CA ARG A 76 8.29 17.78 17.82
C ARG A 76 8.62 17.94 16.33
N PRO A 77 9.23 19.05 15.91
CA PRO A 77 9.67 19.23 14.54
C PRO A 77 10.64 18.15 14.09
N GLN A 78 10.43 17.60 12.91
CA GLN A 78 11.28 16.57 12.33
C GLN A 78 12.03 17.13 11.12
N ASN A 79 13.27 16.65 10.93
CA ASN A 79 14.03 16.97 9.73
C ASN A 79 13.55 16.08 8.57
N ILE A 80 13.04 16.69 7.51
CA ILE A 80 12.68 15.98 6.28
C ILE A 80 13.98 15.59 5.56
N GLU A 81 14.38 14.33 5.64
CA GLU A 81 15.63 13.84 5.02
C GLU A 81 15.48 13.64 3.52
N PHE A 82 14.30 13.22 3.09
CA PHE A 82 13.99 12.95 1.69
C PHE A 82 12.68 13.62 1.29
N PHE A 83 12.68 14.22 0.11
CA PHE A 83 11.52 14.87 -0.51
C PHE A 83 11.48 14.55 -1.99
N THR A 84 10.33 14.10 -2.48
CA THR A 84 10.11 13.86 -3.90
C THR A 84 8.61 13.94 -4.24
N HIS A 85 8.31 13.94 -5.53
CA HIS A 85 6.95 13.77 -6.04
C HIS A 85 6.64 12.27 -6.21
N ALA A 86 5.38 11.92 -6.02
CA ALA A 86 4.90 10.54 -6.07
C ALA A 86 5.19 9.84 -7.40
N GLU A 87 5.14 10.55 -8.52
CA GLU A 87 5.42 10.04 -9.86
C GLU A 87 6.81 9.39 -10.02
N LYS A 88 7.75 9.74 -9.15
CA LYS A 88 9.12 9.20 -9.14
C LYS A 88 9.31 8.01 -8.23
N GLN A 89 8.28 7.64 -7.47
CA GLN A 89 8.34 6.56 -6.49
C GLN A 89 7.71 5.28 -7.04
N PRO A 90 8.37 4.11 -6.88
CA PRO A 90 7.72 2.84 -7.12
C PRO A 90 6.46 2.69 -6.26
N ILE A 91 5.42 2.06 -6.81
CA ILE A 91 4.16 1.83 -6.11
C ILE A 91 3.75 0.36 -6.20
N VAL A 92 3.16 -0.15 -5.12
CA VAL A 92 2.36 -1.37 -5.13
C VAL A 92 0.93 -0.99 -4.79
N ALA A 93 0.03 -1.12 -5.76
CA ALA A 93 -1.39 -0.82 -5.61
C ALA A 93 -2.20 -2.11 -5.36
N GLY A 94 -2.85 -2.22 -4.22
CA GLY A 94 -3.80 -3.28 -3.91
C GLY A 94 -5.21 -2.84 -4.31
N PHE A 95 -5.86 -3.58 -5.18
CA PHE A 95 -7.26 -3.37 -5.55
C PHE A 95 -8.12 -4.35 -4.76
N LEU A 96 -8.91 -3.85 -3.80
CA LEU A 96 -9.83 -4.63 -3.00
C LEU A 96 -11.25 -4.41 -3.52
N VAL A 97 -11.85 -5.46 -4.08
CA VAL A 97 -13.11 -5.38 -4.80
C VAL A 97 -14.20 -6.10 -4.04
N ASP A 98 -15.22 -5.35 -3.65
CA ASP A 98 -16.42 -5.87 -3.02
C ASP A 98 -17.27 -6.68 -4.00
N LEU A 99 -17.45 -7.94 -3.66
CA LEU A 99 -18.36 -8.86 -4.37
C LEU A 99 -19.58 -9.25 -3.53
N SER A 100 -19.91 -8.47 -2.51
CA SER A 100 -21.12 -8.72 -1.72
C SER A 100 -22.41 -8.54 -2.52
N ASN A 101 -23.54 -8.94 -1.93
CA ASN A 101 -24.85 -8.70 -2.53
C ASN A 101 -25.14 -7.19 -2.75
N ASN A 102 -24.64 -6.33 -1.87
CA ASN A 102 -24.83 -4.88 -1.96
C ASN A 102 -24.18 -4.28 -3.23
N SER A 103 -23.07 -4.87 -3.70
CA SER A 103 -22.36 -4.42 -4.89
C SER A 103 -23.06 -4.80 -6.22
N ARG A 104 -24.16 -5.57 -6.18
CA ARG A 104 -24.91 -5.95 -7.38
C ARG A 104 -25.52 -4.75 -8.11
N ILE A 105 -25.98 -3.77 -7.33
CA ILE A 105 -26.55 -2.54 -7.87
C ILE A 105 -25.39 -1.76 -8.52
N HIS A 106 -25.56 -1.37 -9.77
CA HIS A 106 -24.53 -0.67 -10.55
C HIS A 106 -23.22 -1.43 -10.79
N TRP A 107 -23.19 -2.77 -10.56
CA TRP A 107 -21.96 -3.56 -10.70
C TRP A 107 -21.21 -3.30 -12.00
N LYS A 108 -21.92 -3.26 -13.14
CA LYS A 108 -21.27 -3.06 -14.42
C LYS A 108 -20.50 -1.73 -14.48
N THR A 109 -21.07 -0.68 -13.93
CA THR A 109 -20.43 0.63 -13.90
C THR A 109 -19.21 0.64 -12.97
N TYR A 110 -19.30 0.01 -11.79
CA TYR A 110 -18.15 -0.14 -10.91
C TYR A 110 -17.08 -1.06 -11.48
N GLN A 111 -17.47 -2.12 -12.18
CA GLN A 111 -16.53 -2.99 -12.89
C GLN A 111 -15.72 -2.19 -13.92
N ASP A 112 -16.38 -1.34 -14.71
CA ASP A 112 -15.69 -0.48 -15.67
C ASP A 112 -14.78 0.54 -14.97
N ALA A 113 -15.21 1.11 -13.84
CA ALA A 113 -14.39 1.99 -13.01
C ALA A 113 -13.14 1.31 -12.45
N ILE A 114 -13.25 0.06 -12.00
CA ILE A 114 -12.11 -0.73 -11.53
C ILE A 114 -11.11 -0.95 -12.67
N LEU A 115 -11.60 -1.23 -13.88
CA LEU A 115 -10.75 -1.40 -15.06
C LEU A 115 -9.97 -0.10 -15.36
N GLU A 116 -10.65 1.04 -15.39
CA GLU A 116 -10.03 2.35 -15.59
C GLU A 116 -8.98 2.66 -14.49
N LEU A 117 -9.31 2.36 -13.23
CA LEU A 117 -8.38 2.56 -12.12
C LEU A 117 -7.13 1.67 -12.27
N VAL A 118 -7.30 0.41 -12.66
CA VAL A 118 -6.20 -0.53 -12.90
C VAL A 118 -5.28 -0.01 -14.01
N TRP A 119 -5.82 0.43 -15.14
CA TRP A 119 -5.01 0.96 -16.24
C TRP A 119 -4.33 2.28 -15.89
N ASN A 120 -5.00 3.12 -15.10
CA ASN A 120 -4.44 4.41 -14.67
C ASN A 120 -3.25 4.22 -13.71
N LEU A 121 -3.36 3.31 -12.75
CA LEU A 121 -2.32 3.05 -11.74
C LEU A 121 -1.23 2.09 -12.22
N LEU A 122 -1.49 1.26 -13.23
CA LEU A 122 -0.55 0.29 -13.80
C LEU A 122 -0.32 0.56 -15.30
N PRO A 123 0.43 1.63 -15.65
CA PRO A 123 0.60 2.05 -17.04
C PRO A 123 1.57 1.16 -17.85
N GLY A 124 1.94 -0.03 -17.35
CA GLY A 124 2.89 -0.93 -18.00
C GLY A 124 4.36 -0.71 -17.64
N ASP A 125 4.66 0.21 -16.76
CA ASP A 125 6.00 0.40 -16.19
C ASP A 125 6.18 -0.49 -14.95
N LYS A 126 7.28 -1.24 -14.88
CA LYS A 126 7.59 -2.17 -13.78
C LYS A 126 7.73 -1.52 -12.40
N ARG A 127 7.88 -0.20 -12.35
CA ARG A 127 7.85 0.57 -11.09
C ARG A 127 6.45 0.64 -10.48
N TYR A 128 5.41 0.43 -11.30
CA TYR A 128 4.02 0.44 -10.91
C TYR A 128 3.49 -0.97 -10.97
N THR A 129 3.31 -1.58 -9.82
CA THR A 129 2.80 -2.94 -9.69
C THR A 129 1.51 -2.96 -8.89
N GLY A 130 0.71 -3.99 -9.06
CA GLY A 130 -0.52 -4.13 -8.30
C GLY A 130 -0.94 -5.58 -8.16
N TYR A 131 -1.84 -5.81 -7.21
CA TYR A 131 -2.49 -7.09 -6.94
C TYR A 131 -3.99 -6.89 -6.80
N LEU A 132 -4.75 -7.97 -6.92
CA LEU A 132 -6.20 -7.96 -6.87
C LEU A 132 -6.69 -8.93 -5.79
N ILE A 133 -7.45 -8.40 -4.84
CA ILE A 133 -8.18 -9.16 -3.83
C ILE A 133 -9.67 -8.92 -4.07
N SER A 134 -10.45 -9.99 -4.15
CA SER A 134 -11.90 -9.92 -4.07
C SER A 134 -12.37 -10.34 -2.70
N TYR A 135 -13.43 -9.72 -2.20
CA TYR A 135 -14.04 -10.12 -0.95
C TYR A 135 -15.56 -10.22 -1.08
N GLY A 136 -16.06 -11.32 -0.55
CA GLY A 136 -17.46 -11.68 -0.46
C GLY A 136 -17.67 -12.39 0.88
N ASN A 137 -18.10 -13.67 0.89
CA ASN A 137 -18.13 -14.48 2.11
C ASN A 137 -16.72 -14.72 2.70
N THR A 138 -15.69 -14.68 1.85
CA THR A 138 -14.27 -14.78 2.17
C THR A 138 -13.51 -13.73 1.38
N ALA A 139 -12.27 -13.45 1.80
CA ALA A 139 -11.34 -12.63 1.05
C ALA A 139 -10.31 -13.50 0.34
N ASP A 140 -10.14 -13.30 -0.97
CA ASP A 140 -9.30 -14.15 -1.81
C ASP A 140 -8.35 -13.32 -2.67
N ILE A 141 -7.05 -13.72 -2.72
CA ILE A 141 -6.08 -13.16 -3.63
C ILE A 141 -6.34 -13.70 -5.04
N VAL A 142 -6.93 -12.89 -5.90
CA VAL A 142 -7.28 -13.27 -7.28
C VAL A 142 -6.09 -13.15 -8.23
N VAL A 143 -5.27 -12.12 -8.04
CA VAL A 143 -4.03 -11.88 -8.80
C VAL A 143 -2.94 -11.42 -7.85
N ASN A 144 -1.81 -12.13 -7.85
CA ASN A 144 -0.60 -11.71 -7.15
C ASN A 144 0.03 -10.51 -7.85
N THR A 145 0.94 -9.83 -7.15
CA THR A 145 1.61 -8.62 -7.61
C THR A 145 2.24 -8.79 -9.00
N THR A 146 1.83 -7.92 -9.90
CA THR A 146 2.29 -7.84 -11.29
C THR A 146 2.25 -6.39 -11.79
N TRP A 147 3.04 -6.08 -12.80
CA TRP A 147 2.98 -4.82 -13.56
C TRP A 147 2.03 -4.89 -14.77
N ASP A 148 1.55 -6.09 -15.07
CA ASP A 148 0.68 -6.38 -16.22
C ASP A 148 -0.78 -6.11 -15.84
N SER A 149 -1.28 -4.94 -16.21
CA SER A 149 -2.65 -4.49 -15.92
C SER A 149 -3.72 -5.41 -16.54
N GLU A 150 -3.43 -6.02 -17.71
CA GLU A 150 -4.41 -6.89 -18.38
C GLU A 150 -4.69 -8.17 -17.60
N LYS A 151 -3.72 -8.68 -16.83
CA LYS A 151 -3.97 -9.83 -15.92
C LYS A 151 -5.00 -9.50 -14.85
N LEU A 152 -4.97 -8.28 -14.31
CA LEU A 152 -5.98 -7.84 -13.35
C LEU A 152 -7.30 -7.61 -14.06
N ALA A 153 -7.28 -6.89 -15.19
CA ALA A 153 -8.46 -6.56 -15.98
C ALA A 153 -9.25 -7.80 -16.41
N ASP A 154 -8.55 -8.84 -16.87
CA ASP A 154 -9.19 -10.10 -17.26
C ASP A 154 -9.91 -10.81 -16.10
N LYS A 155 -9.39 -10.68 -14.89
CA LYS A 155 -10.07 -11.25 -13.71
C LYS A 155 -11.25 -10.38 -13.31
N VAL A 156 -11.11 -9.06 -13.29
CA VAL A 156 -12.19 -8.12 -12.98
C VAL A 156 -13.38 -8.34 -13.90
N ARG A 157 -13.16 -8.49 -15.21
CA ARG A 157 -14.23 -8.74 -16.22
C ARG A 157 -15.06 -10.00 -15.93
N LYS A 158 -14.49 -10.98 -15.21
CA LYS A 158 -15.13 -12.26 -14.88
C LYS A 158 -15.79 -12.27 -13.51
N MET A 159 -15.60 -11.25 -12.68
CA MET A 159 -16.19 -11.16 -11.35
C MET A 159 -17.69 -10.98 -11.40
N LYS A 160 -18.36 -11.60 -10.42
CA LYS A 160 -19.81 -11.53 -10.23
C LYS A 160 -20.12 -11.34 -8.75
N PRO A 161 -20.85 -10.29 -8.37
CA PRO A 161 -21.24 -10.07 -6.99
C PRO A 161 -22.22 -11.13 -6.47
N GLY A 162 -22.09 -11.45 -5.19
CA GLY A 162 -22.98 -12.36 -4.45
C GLY A 162 -22.37 -12.79 -3.13
N GLY A 163 -23.16 -12.83 -2.08
CA GLY A 163 -22.73 -13.28 -0.75
C GLY A 163 -22.60 -12.17 0.29
N GLY A 164 -21.81 -12.43 1.34
CA GLY A 164 -21.48 -11.50 2.41
C GLY A 164 -20.37 -10.53 2.03
N SER A 165 -19.81 -9.84 3.01
CA SER A 165 -18.69 -8.90 2.85
C SER A 165 -17.63 -9.17 3.92
N ALA A 166 -16.43 -9.58 3.50
CA ALA A 166 -15.26 -9.83 4.35
C ALA A 166 -14.17 -8.76 4.10
N LEU A 167 -14.52 -7.48 4.28
CA LEU A 167 -13.65 -6.34 4.02
C LEU A 167 -12.40 -6.35 4.91
N TYR A 168 -12.57 -6.60 6.21
CA TYR A 168 -11.42 -6.58 7.14
C TYR A 168 -10.46 -7.71 6.85
N ASP A 169 -10.94 -8.90 6.51
CA ASP A 169 -10.08 -10.01 6.09
C ASP A 169 -9.31 -9.68 4.80
N ALA A 170 -9.91 -8.94 3.86
CA ALA A 170 -9.22 -8.48 2.65
C ALA A 170 -8.09 -7.49 2.97
N ILE A 171 -8.31 -6.54 3.88
CA ILE A 171 -7.27 -5.61 4.34
C ILE A 171 -6.18 -6.37 5.10
N TYR A 172 -6.57 -7.34 5.95
CA TYR A 172 -5.62 -8.20 6.65
C TYR A 172 -4.70 -8.94 5.69
N LEU A 173 -5.25 -9.58 4.65
CA LEU A 173 -4.46 -10.24 3.61
C LEU A 173 -3.51 -9.26 2.92
N ALA A 174 -4.00 -8.09 2.52
CA ALA A 174 -3.20 -7.06 1.85
C ALA A 174 -2.03 -6.56 2.70
N CYS A 175 -2.19 -6.52 4.03
CA CYS A 175 -1.16 -6.04 4.95
C CYS A 175 -0.18 -7.13 5.40
N THR A 176 -0.59 -8.40 5.45
CA THR A 176 0.20 -9.50 6.04
C THR A 176 0.91 -10.38 5.02
N ARG A 177 0.39 -10.48 3.79
CA ARG A 177 0.96 -11.34 2.75
C ARG A 177 2.18 -10.69 2.10
N ARG A 178 3.37 -11.17 2.45
CA ARG A 178 4.64 -10.64 1.93
C ARG A 178 4.81 -10.82 0.43
N GLU A 179 4.21 -11.85 -0.15
CA GLU A 179 4.22 -12.10 -1.60
C GLU A 179 3.53 -10.99 -2.40
N LEU A 180 2.61 -10.25 -1.80
CA LEU A 180 1.90 -9.13 -2.42
C LEU A 180 2.75 -7.86 -2.43
N VAL A 181 3.71 -7.74 -1.52
CA VAL A 181 4.55 -6.55 -1.42
C VAL A 181 6.01 -6.95 -1.48
N LYS A 182 6.69 -6.51 -2.53
CA LYS A 182 8.13 -6.69 -2.71
C LYS A 182 8.87 -5.43 -2.28
N GLY A 183 10.00 -5.61 -1.62
CA GLY A 183 10.83 -4.52 -1.15
C GLY A 183 10.67 -4.23 0.36
N GLU A 184 11.36 -3.22 0.82
CA GLU A 184 11.34 -2.75 2.20
C GLU A 184 9.98 -2.09 2.53
N PRO A 185 9.59 -1.94 3.81
CA PRO A 185 8.32 -1.32 4.21
C PRO A 185 8.07 0.09 3.67
N TYR A 186 9.12 0.80 3.35
CA TYR A 186 9.10 2.17 2.83
C TYR A 186 9.40 2.25 1.32
N GLU A 187 9.75 1.14 0.69
CA GLU A 187 10.06 1.06 -0.73
C GLU A 187 9.66 -0.32 -1.28
N PRO A 188 8.68 -0.40 -2.13
CA PRO A 188 7.86 0.64 -2.77
C PRO A 188 6.78 1.25 -1.85
N ARG A 189 6.20 2.37 -2.28
CA ARG A 189 5.03 2.95 -1.62
C ARG A 189 3.83 2.02 -1.75
N ARG A 190 3.13 1.80 -0.65
CA ARG A 190 2.00 0.85 -0.56
C ARG A 190 0.68 1.60 -0.55
N VAL A 191 -0.17 1.29 -1.50
CA VAL A 191 -1.50 1.89 -1.61
C VAL A 191 -2.53 0.78 -1.72
N ILE A 192 -3.65 0.94 -1.04
CA ILE A 192 -4.84 0.10 -1.20
C ILE A 192 -5.96 0.98 -1.71
N VAL A 193 -6.69 0.53 -2.72
CA VAL A 193 -7.93 1.15 -3.17
C VAL A 193 -9.07 0.14 -2.99
N ILE A 194 -9.99 0.50 -2.09
CA ILE A 194 -11.20 -0.27 -1.82
C ILE A 194 -12.29 0.21 -2.77
N VAL A 195 -12.96 -0.70 -3.47
CA VAL A 195 -14.18 -0.42 -4.21
C VAL A 195 -15.29 -1.23 -3.57
N GLY A 196 -16.11 -0.57 -2.76
CA GLY A 196 -17.13 -1.20 -1.92
C GLY A 196 -17.87 -0.20 -1.05
N ASP A 197 -18.88 -0.67 -0.31
CA ASP A 197 -19.72 0.17 0.55
C ASP A 197 -19.20 0.33 1.99
N GLY A 198 -18.13 -0.36 2.35
CA GLY A 198 -17.56 -0.34 3.71
C GLY A 198 -18.24 -1.28 4.71
N HIS A 199 -19.28 -2.00 4.29
CA HIS A 199 -19.94 -3.00 5.14
C HIS A 199 -19.04 -4.21 5.36
N ASP A 200 -19.08 -4.76 6.58
CA ASP A 200 -18.43 -6.03 6.93
C ASP A 200 -19.37 -6.88 7.77
N ASN A 201 -19.56 -8.13 7.36
CA ASN A 201 -20.39 -9.08 8.10
C ASN A 201 -19.88 -10.52 8.04
N ALA A 202 -18.72 -10.74 7.42
CA ALA A 202 -18.19 -12.06 7.19
C ALA A 202 -16.71 -12.22 7.63
N SER A 203 -16.04 -11.12 8.00
CA SER A 203 -14.65 -11.18 8.43
C SER A 203 -14.47 -11.84 9.79
N THR A 204 -13.30 -12.44 9.99
CA THR A 204 -12.81 -12.94 11.28
C THR A 204 -12.02 -11.88 12.05
N HIS A 205 -11.48 -10.88 11.36
CA HIS A 205 -10.76 -9.73 11.93
C HIS A 205 -11.70 -8.56 12.17
N ASN A 206 -11.25 -7.60 12.98
CA ASN A 206 -12.02 -6.39 13.28
C ASN A 206 -11.34 -5.13 12.72
N LEU A 207 -12.07 -4.01 12.71
CA LEU A 207 -11.61 -2.74 12.16
C LEU A 207 -10.31 -2.24 12.80
N GLU A 208 -10.20 -2.32 14.14
CA GLU A 208 -9.04 -1.80 14.86
C GLU A 208 -7.75 -2.58 14.50
N GLU A 209 -7.85 -3.91 14.40
CA GLU A 209 -6.72 -4.76 14.01
C GLU A 209 -6.20 -4.40 12.61
N VAL A 210 -7.09 -4.28 11.63
CA VAL A 210 -6.67 -4.02 10.25
C VAL A 210 -6.20 -2.59 10.05
N LEU A 211 -6.76 -1.62 10.80
CA LEU A 211 -6.29 -0.25 10.82
C LEU A 211 -4.87 -0.16 11.40
N GLU A 212 -4.63 -0.80 12.54
CA GLU A 212 -3.28 -0.88 13.13
C GLU A 212 -2.28 -1.55 12.18
N LEU A 213 -2.66 -2.64 11.53
CA LEU A 213 -1.82 -3.32 10.53
C LEU A 213 -1.48 -2.40 9.35
N ALA A 214 -2.46 -1.65 8.82
CA ALA A 214 -2.23 -0.71 7.73
C ALA A 214 -1.27 0.41 8.15
N GLN A 215 -1.42 0.94 9.37
CA GLN A 215 -0.54 1.98 9.92
C GLN A 215 0.88 1.47 10.20
N ARG A 216 1.04 0.25 10.71
CA ARG A 216 2.35 -0.40 10.91
C ARG A 216 3.08 -0.67 9.60
N ASN A 217 2.34 -1.03 8.56
CA ASN A 217 2.89 -1.31 7.23
C ASN A 217 3.01 -0.06 6.35
N LEU A 218 2.72 1.12 6.89
CA LEU A 218 2.74 2.41 6.18
C LEU A 218 1.88 2.41 4.90
N VAL A 219 0.80 1.63 4.89
CA VAL A 219 -0.16 1.57 3.79
C VAL A 219 -1.03 2.83 3.81
N THR A 220 -1.30 3.41 2.63
CA THR A 220 -2.32 4.44 2.44
C THR A 220 -3.55 3.81 1.83
N ILE A 221 -4.71 3.98 2.44
CA ILE A 221 -5.97 3.42 1.97
C ILE A 221 -6.83 4.52 1.35
N TYR A 222 -7.31 4.28 0.14
CA TYR A 222 -8.32 5.05 -0.56
C TYR A 222 -9.57 4.20 -0.72
N ALA A 223 -10.72 4.84 -0.92
CA ALA A 223 -11.95 4.11 -1.20
C ALA A 223 -12.80 4.83 -2.24
N ILE A 224 -13.45 4.05 -3.11
CA ILE A 224 -14.56 4.45 -3.95
C ILE A 224 -15.81 3.78 -3.38
N SER A 225 -16.68 4.57 -2.75
CA SER A 225 -17.88 4.04 -2.14
C SER A 225 -18.90 3.65 -3.20
N THR A 226 -19.43 2.44 -3.07
CA THR A 226 -20.52 1.94 -3.92
C THR A 226 -21.90 2.27 -3.34
N MET A 227 -21.98 3.02 -2.24
CA MET A 227 -23.23 3.45 -1.64
C MET A 227 -23.98 4.42 -2.53
N ALA A 228 -25.24 4.10 -2.78
CA ALA A 228 -26.11 4.90 -3.67
C ALA A 228 -26.66 6.17 -3.02
N PHE A 229 -26.63 6.30 -1.70
CA PHE A 229 -27.30 7.39 -0.97
C PHE A 229 -26.49 7.85 0.22
N GLY A 230 -26.44 9.18 0.41
CA GLY A 230 -25.71 9.86 1.46
C GLY A 230 -26.33 9.72 2.86
N PHE A 231 -26.79 8.56 3.24
CA PHE A 231 -27.08 8.28 4.63
C PHE A 231 -25.77 7.97 5.34
N SER A 232 -25.41 8.80 6.32
CA SER A 232 -24.34 8.44 7.22
C SER A 232 -24.76 7.16 7.96
N ASN A 233 -24.02 6.09 7.75
CA ASN A 233 -24.20 4.85 8.46
C ASN A 233 -22.83 4.34 8.93
N GLU A 234 -22.83 3.30 9.76
CA GLU A 234 -21.61 2.71 10.30
C GLU A 234 -20.59 2.31 9.21
N SER A 235 -21.07 1.87 8.05
CA SER A 235 -20.21 1.46 6.91
C SER A 235 -19.48 2.64 6.29
N GLN A 236 -20.12 3.81 6.21
CA GLN A 236 -19.48 5.05 5.75
C GLN A 236 -18.39 5.48 6.74
N ASP A 237 -18.68 5.43 8.04
CA ASP A 237 -17.71 5.77 9.08
C ASP A 237 -16.49 4.83 9.05
N VAL A 238 -16.69 3.55 8.70
CA VAL A 238 -15.61 2.58 8.50
C VAL A 238 -14.67 3.01 7.38
N LEU A 239 -15.21 3.34 6.20
CA LEU A 239 -14.38 3.79 5.07
C LEU A 239 -13.65 5.09 5.40
N GLU A 240 -14.32 6.05 6.03
CA GLU A 240 -13.70 7.32 6.43
C GLU A 240 -12.58 7.11 7.46
N ARG A 241 -12.79 6.25 8.45
CA ARG A 241 -11.74 5.94 9.43
C ARG A 241 -10.53 5.27 8.78
N LEU A 242 -10.75 4.25 7.95
CA LEU A 242 -9.67 3.53 7.26
C LEU A 242 -8.83 4.47 6.39
N THR A 243 -9.50 5.34 5.64
CA THR A 243 -8.82 6.24 4.71
C THR A 243 -8.12 7.39 5.43
N HIS A 244 -8.82 8.16 6.26
CA HIS A 244 -8.26 9.33 6.94
C HIS A 244 -7.09 8.96 7.87
N LYS A 245 -7.24 7.87 8.64
CA LYS A 245 -6.17 7.42 9.56
C LYS A 245 -4.92 6.93 8.85
N THR A 246 -5.01 6.58 7.57
CA THR A 246 -3.88 6.13 6.75
C THR A 246 -3.40 7.16 5.73
N GLY A 247 -4.06 8.32 5.65
CA GLY A 247 -3.65 9.44 4.80
C GLY A 247 -4.24 9.45 3.39
N GLY A 248 -5.30 8.67 3.15
CA GLY A 248 -6.12 8.73 1.94
C GLY A 248 -7.48 9.38 2.19
N HIS A 249 -8.41 9.15 1.29
CA HIS A 249 -9.80 9.64 1.42
C HIS A 249 -10.80 8.70 0.73
N VAL A 250 -12.08 8.97 0.95
CA VAL A 250 -13.19 8.28 0.29
C VAL A 250 -13.79 9.18 -0.77
N GLU A 251 -14.00 8.62 -1.96
CA GLU A 251 -14.84 9.23 -3.00
C GLU A 251 -16.24 8.63 -2.96
N TYR A 252 -17.25 9.49 -3.02
CA TYR A 252 -18.66 9.13 -3.03
C TYR A 252 -19.30 9.52 -4.37
N PRO A 253 -19.07 8.78 -5.46
CA PRO A 253 -19.48 9.19 -6.79
C PRO A 253 -21.00 9.35 -6.96
N LEU A 254 -21.79 8.70 -6.11
CA LEU A 254 -23.25 8.71 -6.20
C LEU A 254 -23.91 9.77 -5.29
N ASN A 255 -23.17 10.37 -4.34
CA ASN A 255 -23.74 11.36 -3.41
C ASN A 255 -24.16 12.67 -4.10
N SER A 256 -23.41 13.13 -5.08
CA SER A 256 -23.72 14.36 -5.81
C SER A 256 -24.97 14.22 -6.66
N LEU A 257 -25.16 13.02 -7.24
CA LEU A 257 -26.33 12.71 -8.09
C LEU A 257 -27.64 12.77 -7.30
N TYR A 258 -27.59 12.26 -6.07
CA TYR A 258 -28.78 12.28 -5.22
C TYR A 258 -29.17 13.68 -4.74
N LYS A 259 -28.20 14.52 -4.42
CA LYS A 259 -28.43 15.92 -4.06
C LYS A 259 -29.08 16.70 -5.20
N ASP A 260 -28.65 16.47 -6.43
CA ASP A 260 -29.21 17.16 -7.59
C ASP A 260 -30.63 16.66 -7.92
N VAL A 261 -30.89 15.36 -7.74
CA VAL A 261 -32.21 14.75 -7.97
C VAL A 261 -33.15 15.00 -6.79
N SER A 262 -32.65 15.04 -5.53
CA SER A 262 -33.48 15.29 -4.35
C SER A 262 -34.08 16.71 -4.28
N GLY A 263 -33.49 17.67 -5.00
CA GLY A 263 -34.10 18.99 -5.23
C GLY A 263 -35.38 18.91 -6.02
N TYR A 264 -35.63 17.82 -6.73
CA TYR A 264 -36.80 17.59 -7.57
C TYR A 264 -37.80 16.59 -6.96
N LEU A 265 -37.35 15.71 -6.07
CA LEU A 265 -38.14 14.62 -5.49
C LEU A 265 -38.15 14.72 -3.97
N SER A 266 -39.21 15.31 -3.45
CA SER A 266 -39.37 15.68 -2.03
C SER A 266 -39.61 14.51 -1.07
N ASN A 267 -39.53 13.25 -1.46
CA ASN A 267 -39.69 12.08 -0.58
C ASN A 267 -38.83 10.87 -0.98
N PRO A 268 -37.84 10.51 -0.18
CA PRO A 268 -36.92 9.38 -0.49
C PRO A 268 -37.40 8.01 0.01
N SER A 269 -38.73 7.79 0.11
CA SER A 269 -39.24 6.58 0.76
C SER A 269 -39.30 5.32 -0.10
N ASP A 270 -38.88 5.39 -1.36
CA ASP A 270 -38.99 4.23 -2.28
C ASP A 270 -37.83 4.16 -3.27
N ASP A 271 -36.65 3.90 -2.74
CA ASP A 271 -35.35 4.07 -3.42
C ASP A 271 -35.13 3.10 -4.58
N GLY A 272 -35.77 1.94 -4.56
CA GLY A 272 -35.66 0.93 -5.62
C GLY A 272 -36.39 1.29 -6.93
N ASN A 273 -37.50 2.01 -6.85
CA ASN A 273 -38.34 2.35 -7.98
C ASN A 273 -37.91 3.62 -8.71
N TYR A 274 -37.27 4.57 -8.04
CA TYR A 274 -36.85 5.83 -8.67
C TYR A 274 -35.68 5.65 -9.64
N ALA A 275 -34.77 4.75 -9.35
CA ALA A 275 -33.68 4.40 -10.28
C ALA A 275 -34.24 3.84 -11.61
N LEU A 276 -35.45 3.29 -11.60
CA LEU A 276 -36.13 2.73 -12.77
C LEU A 276 -37.03 3.75 -13.48
N THR A 277 -37.52 4.78 -12.78
CA THR A 277 -38.50 5.74 -13.32
C THR A 277 -37.91 7.06 -13.81
N VAL A 278 -36.77 7.50 -13.30
CA VAL A 278 -36.05 8.63 -13.90
C VAL A 278 -35.34 8.11 -15.15
N GLY A 279 -36.16 7.82 -16.14
CA GLY A 279 -35.78 7.19 -17.38
C GLY A 279 -34.43 7.63 -17.87
N THR A 280 -33.57 6.67 -17.81
CA THR A 280 -32.89 6.37 -19.00
C THR A 280 -31.47 6.90 -19.13
N GLY A 281 -31.09 7.48 -20.21
CA GLY A 281 -29.71 7.75 -20.58
C GLY A 281 -29.02 8.83 -19.71
N GLY A 282 -29.76 9.80 -19.19
CA GLY A 282 -29.19 10.90 -18.41
C GLY A 282 -28.65 10.46 -17.03
N TYR A 283 -29.41 9.62 -16.34
CA TYR A 283 -29.00 9.11 -15.02
C TYR A 283 -27.79 8.17 -15.11
N ALA A 284 -27.80 7.25 -16.06
CA ALA A 284 -26.68 6.34 -16.29
C ALA A 284 -25.40 7.11 -16.67
N ALA A 285 -25.53 8.15 -17.50
CA ALA A 285 -24.40 9.00 -17.87
C ALA A 285 -23.85 9.79 -16.67
N GLN A 286 -24.71 10.29 -15.79
CA GLN A 286 -24.29 10.99 -14.58
C GLN A 286 -23.55 10.06 -13.60
N ILE A 287 -24.06 8.84 -13.39
CA ILE A 287 -23.37 7.81 -12.59
C ILE A 287 -21.98 7.53 -13.16
N SER A 288 -21.88 7.26 -14.45
CA SER A 288 -20.62 6.99 -15.12
C SER A 288 -19.65 8.17 -14.97
N ASN A 289 -20.11 9.40 -15.17
CA ASN A 289 -19.28 10.60 -15.01
C ASN A 289 -18.81 10.79 -13.56
N GLY A 290 -19.68 10.54 -12.56
CA GLY A 290 -19.33 10.60 -11.15
C GLY A 290 -18.22 9.60 -10.80
N ILE A 291 -18.35 8.37 -11.29
CA ILE A 291 -17.37 7.31 -11.04
C ILE A 291 -16.04 7.58 -11.76
N ILE A 292 -16.07 8.02 -13.01
CA ILE A 292 -14.86 8.40 -13.77
C ILE A 292 -14.14 9.54 -13.06
N LYS A 293 -14.88 10.52 -12.52
CA LYS A 293 -14.31 11.62 -11.73
C LYS A 293 -13.66 11.12 -10.46
N ALA A 294 -14.30 10.21 -9.73
CA ALA A 294 -13.75 9.59 -8.51
C ALA A 294 -12.47 8.80 -8.80
N VAL A 295 -12.46 7.99 -9.86
CA VAL A 295 -11.26 7.25 -10.31
C VAL A 295 -10.14 8.23 -10.68
N GLY A 296 -10.44 9.26 -11.45
CA GLY A 296 -9.48 10.30 -11.83
C GLY A 296 -8.95 11.08 -10.63
N GLY A 297 -9.79 11.36 -9.64
CA GLY A 297 -9.43 12.02 -8.38
C GLY A 297 -8.43 11.19 -7.59
N ILE A 298 -8.76 9.93 -7.29
CA ILE A 298 -7.88 9.01 -6.55
C ILE A 298 -6.58 8.75 -7.33
N GLY A 299 -6.67 8.42 -8.61
CA GLY A 299 -5.49 8.18 -9.44
C GLY A 299 -4.58 9.41 -9.55
N GLY A 300 -5.19 10.59 -9.75
CA GLY A 300 -4.48 11.87 -9.76
C GLY A 300 -3.79 12.15 -8.42
N GLU A 301 -4.48 11.95 -7.29
CA GLU A 301 -3.87 12.14 -5.97
C GLU A 301 -2.68 11.19 -5.75
N ILE A 302 -2.86 9.90 -5.99
CA ILE A 302 -1.80 8.91 -5.82
C ILE A 302 -0.55 9.27 -6.63
N THR A 303 -0.70 9.87 -7.81
CA THR A 303 0.41 10.21 -8.71
C THR A 303 0.99 11.60 -8.48
N THR A 304 0.28 12.53 -7.82
CA THR A 304 0.70 13.93 -7.63
C THR A 304 1.13 14.28 -6.21
N GLN A 305 1.02 13.35 -5.26
CA GLN A 305 1.42 13.57 -3.87
C GLN A 305 2.89 13.98 -3.73
N TYR A 306 3.16 14.75 -2.68
CA TYR A 306 4.51 14.90 -2.14
C TYR A 306 4.82 13.72 -1.23
N ILE A 307 6.03 13.19 -1.33
CA ILE A 307 6.50 12.11 -0.47
C ILE A 307 7.59 12.67 0.42
N LEU A 308 7.27 12.80 1.69
CA LEU A 308 8.21 13.22 2.72
C LEU A 308 8.71 11.97 3.46
N ARG A 309 10.00 11.95 3.80
CA ARG A 309 10.57 10.93 4.68
C ARG A 309 11.39 11.59 5.76
N TYR A 310 11.27 11.10 6.96
CA TYR A 310 12.07 11.52 8.11
C TYR A 310 12.42 10.31 8.97
N ARG A 311 13.48 10.46 9.76
CA ARG A 311 13.80 9.49 10.83
C ARG A 311 13.36 10.09 12.15
N PRO A 312 12.49 9.40 12.88
CA PRO A 312 12.03 9.88 14.16
C PRO A 312 13.20 10.03 15.15
N ASP A 313 13.18 11.12 15.89
CA ASP A 313 14.14 11.40 16.94
C ASP A 313 13.75 10.67 18.24
N TYR A 314 14.00 9.38 18.29
CA TYR A 314 13.88 8.56 19.49
C TYR A 314 14.91 7.42 19.50
N ASP A 315 15.28 6.99 20.71
CA ASP A 315 16.23 5.89 20.89
C ASP A 315 15.64 4.58 20.33
N PRO A 316 16.35 3.87 19.45
CA PRO A 316 15.93 2.58 18.93
C PRO A 316 15.71 1.49 20.01
N GLU A 317 16.40 1.58 21.16
CA GLU A 317 16.27 0.62 22.26
C GLU A 317 15.01 0.88 23.10
N THR A 318 14.59 2.14 23.17
CA THR A 318 13.40 2.58 23.91
C THR A 318 12.21 2.88 23.01
N ARG A 319 12.17 2.30 21.82
CA ARG A 319 11.10 2.55 20.84
C ARG A 319 9.73 2.47 21.48
N PRO A 320 8.93 3.53 21.36
CA PRO A 320 7.56 3.48 21.81
C PRO A 320 6.79 2.45 20.98
N LYS A 321 6.09 1.52 21.64
CA LYS A 321 5.22 0.54 20.98
C LYS A 321 3.84 1.14 20.65
N THR A 322 3.60 2.36 21.13
CA THR A 322 2.33 3.06 21.00
C THR A 322 2.25 3.85 19.71
N TYR A 323 1.03 4.11 19.28
CA TYR A 323 0.74 5.01 18.16
C TYR A 323 1.38 6.38 18.37
N ARG A 324 1.98 6.92 17.29
CA ARG A 324 2.61 8.25 17.27
C ARG A 324 1.86 9.15 16.29
N LYS A 325 1.49 10.32 16.76
CA LYS A 325 0.76 11.30 15.96
C LYS A 325 1.71 12.08 15.06
N ILE A 326 1.34 12.21 13.77
CA ILE A 326 2.01 13.08 12.80
C ILE A 326 1.12 14.27 12.50
N THR A 327 1.72 15.43 12.37
CA THR A 327 1.07 16.62 11.84
C THR A 327 1.94 17.22 10.74
N VAL A 328 1.34 17.52 9.60
CA VAL A 328 2.00 18.23 8.49
C VAL A 328 1.33 19.57 8.31
N ASP A 329 2.13 20.63 8.22
CA ASP A 329 1.64 21.95 7.88
C ASP A 329 2.53 22.64 6.83
N ILE A 330 2.01 23.73 6.25
CA ILE A 330 2.68 24.56 5.26
C ILE A 330 2.53 26.02 5.73
N PRO A 331 3.44 26.49 6.59
CA PRO A 331 3.31 27.80 7.23
C PRO A 331 3.20 28.99 6.25
N SER A 332 3.69 28.83 5.04
CA SER A 332 3.67 29.85 3.99
C SER A 332 2.32 30.01 3.28
N LEU A 333 1.39 29.06 3.44
CA LEU A 333 0.11 29.04 2.74
C LEU A 333 -1.07 28.95 3.73
N SER A 334 -2.02 29.89 3.61
CA SER A 334 -3.18 29.95 4.50
C SER A 334 -4.46 29.30 3.95
N ASN A 335 -4.57 29.11 2.62
CA ASN A 335 -5.82 28.67 1.97
C ASN A 335 -5.61 27.35 1.23
N VAL A 336 -5.00 26.37 1.90
CA VAL A 336 -4.78 25.04 1.35
C VAL A 336 -5.36 23.98 2.30
N LYS A 337 -5.87 22.91 1.71
CA LYS A 337 -6.23 21.69 2.42
C LYS A 337 -5.06 20.71 2.31
N ILE A 338 -4.59 20.23 3.44
CA ILE A 338 -3.51 19.23 3.53
C ILE A 338 -4.13 17.92 3.95
N SER A 339 -3.90 16.87 3.17
CA SER A 339 -4.24 15.48 3.51
C SER A 339 -2.93 14.69 3.68
N ALA A 340 -2.76 14.08 4.84
CA ALA A 340 -1.61 13.25 5.18
C ALA A 340 -2.02 12.22 6.23
N ARG A 341 -1.24 11.17 6.42
CA ARG A 341 -1.50 10.22 7.51
C ARG A 341 -1.44 10.92 8.87
N GLU A 342 -2.39 10.59 9.74
CA GLU A 342 -2.45 11.19 11.08
C GLU A 342 -1.39 10.63 12.04
N GLY A 343 -0.77 9.51 11.70
CA GLY A 343 0.23 8.89 12.53
C GLY A 343 0.63 7.48 12.06
N TYR A 344 1.39 6.81 12.90
CA TYR A 344 1.91 5.48 12.63
C TYR A 344 2.21 4.73 13.94
N PHE A 345 2.35 3.42 13.83
CA PHE A 345 2.98 2.60 14.88
C PHE A 345 4.43 2.36 14.50
N PRO A 346 5.40 2.62 15.39
CA PRO A 346 6.80 2.27 15.16
C PRO A 346 6.93 0.78 14.90
N ASN A 347 7.60 0.40 13.81
CA ASN A 347 7.87 -1.00 13.54
C ASN A 347 8.78 -1.58 14.61
N GLU A 348 8.46 -2.76 15.13
CA GLU A 348 9.42 -3.56 15.86
C GLU A 348 10.55 -3.91 14.89
N VAL A 349 11.80 -3.64 15.28
CA VAL A 349 12.94 -4.18 14.53
C VAL A 349 12.78 -5.69 14.57
N PRO A 350 12.75 -6.39 13.43
CA PRO A 350 12.80 -7.84 13.45
C PRO A 350 14.04 -8.21 14.26
N ALA A 351 13.86 -9.00 15.32
CA ALA A 351 14.99 -9.53 16.09
C ALA A 351 15.95 -10.16 15.06
N GLN A 352 17.14 -9.59 14.93
CA GLN A 352 18.19 -10.19 14.12
C GLN A 352 18.54 -11.52 14.76
N GLY A 353 18.18 -12.59 14.12
CA GLY A 353 18.55 -13.92 14.55
C GLY A 353 17.42 -14.91 14.42
N LEU A 354 17.28 -15.41 13.24
CA LEU A 354 17.03 -16.81 12.92
C LEU A 354 17.17 -16.91 11.40
N ARG A 355 18.43 -16.99 10.97
CA ARG A 355 18.69 -17.63 9.67
C ARG A 355 18.50 -19.12 9.88
N PRO A 356 17.76 -19.82 8.99
CA PRO A 356 17.79 -21.25 8.95
C PRO A 356 19.17 -21.77 8.57
#